data_f7bec9fa1ae0e997b7869f014fe7e82b
#
_entry.id   f7bec9fa1ae0e997b7869f014fe7e82b
#
_cell.length_a   1.000
_cell.length_b   1.000
_cell.length_c   1.000
_cell.angle_alpha   90.00
_cell.angle_beta   90.00
_cell.angle_gamma   90.00
#
_symmetry.space_group_name_H-M   'P 1'
#
loop_
_entity.id
_entity.type
_entity.pdbx_description
1 polymer ?
#
loop_
_entity_poly.entity_id
_entity_poly.type
_entity_poly.pdbx_seq_one_letter_code
_entity_poly.pdbx_strand_id
1 'polypeptide(L)'
;GEMCFGRAARTGPVGAFEQACATRGHKRLGTGLGLLPMLGALSMAIGYSVVVSWIFKYLFGALTGSTVFSGADATVLADYEQVFSQTASAFGNNLWLLVALLVTFVIMALGIGGGIEQANKIMIPLFYVLFIGLAIYVGCQEGAANGYRWMFTVDPAVLKNPEVWVYALGQSFFSLSLAGNGTIIYGSYLSDKQDIVSSAWKVALFDTLAAMLAALVIVPAMAAAGQTAFSGGPGLMFIYLPNLFSAMPGGRAVMFVFFVAALLAGLTSLVNLFEAPVATLQDHLHFGRAGAVGVIAVIGTLVALCIQGIVSDWMDFVSIYVCPLGAGLAGILFAWVWGREKVESAVSLGRRRPVGRWYYPLYKYVFCGLTIAVLLLGIAYGGIG
;
A
#
# COMPACT_ATOMS: atom_id res chain seq x y z
N GLY A 1 -12.18 1.56 12.82
CA GLY A 1 -13.11 2.64 12.48
C GLY A 1 -13.62 2.57 11.06
N GLU A 2 -12.75 2.78 10.07
CA GLU A 2 -13.13 2.89 8.66
C GLU A 2 -13.89 1.68 8.11
N MET A 3 -13.44 0.44 8.38
CA MET A 3 -14.20 -0.76 7.99
C MET A 3 -15.62 -0.76 8.59
N CYS A 4 -15.78 -0.29 9.83
CA CYS A 4 -17.09 -0.19 10.47
C CYS A 4 -17.92 0.90 9.82
N PHE A 5 -17.32 2.00 9.42
CA PHE A 5 -17.97 3.09 8.71
C PHE A 5 -18.50 2.61 7.35
N GLY A 6 -17.67 1.94 6.56
CA GLY A 6 -18.05 1.36 5.27
C GLY A 6 -19.17 0.31 5.40
N ARG A 7 -19.05 -0.61 6.39
CA ARG A 7 -20.09 -1.62 6.64
C ARG A 7 -21.43 -0.99 7.04
N ALA A 8 -21.40 0.02 7.89
CA ALA A 8 -22.62 0.69 8.32
C ALA A 8 -23.27 1.50 7.20
N ALA A 9 -22.47 2.07 6.30
CA ALA A 9 -22.95 2.80 5.13
C ALA A 9 -23.36 1.90 3.94
N ARG A 10 -22.81 0.67 3.85
CA ARG A 10 -23.02 -0.27 2.74
C ARG A 10 -22.61 0.29 1.37
N THR A 11 -21.66 1.19 1.35
CA THR A 11 -21.18 1.86 0.15
C THR A 11 -19.72 2.31 0.36
N GLY A 12 -19.08 2.70 -0.74
CA GLY A 12 -17.73 3.24 -0.71
C GLY A 12 -17.61 4.60 -0.04
N PRO A 13 -16.41 5.22 -0.08
CA PRO A 13 -16.13 6.47 0.65
C PRO A 13 -17.12 7.59 0.33
N VAL A 14 -17.45 7.80 -0.96
CA VAL A 14 -18.35 8.88 -1.39
C VAL A 14 -19.73 8.73 -0.76
N GLY A 15 -20.34 7.55 -0.86
CA GLY A 15 -21.66 7.29 -0.29
C GLY A 15 -21.67 7.29 1.24
N ALA A 16 -20.60 6.79 1.88
CA ALA A 16 -20.47 6.82 3.33
C ALA A 16 -20.42 8.25 3.88
N PHE A 17 -19.65 9.13 3.24
CA PHE A 17 -19.54 10.53 3.60
C PHE A 17 -20.86 11.28 3.33
N GLU A 18 -21.49 10.99 2.20
CA GLU A 18 -22.80 11.52 1.85
C GLU A 18 -23.84 11.17 2.92
N GLN A 19 -23.94 9.89 3.31
CA GLN A 19 -24.86 9.45 4.35
C GLN A 19 -24.56 10.09 5.71
N ALA A 20 -23.26 10.23 6.07
CA ALA A 20 -22.89 10.89 7.31
C ALA A 20 -23.32 12.35 7.34
N CYS A 21 -23.04 13.12 6.30
CA CYS A 21 -23.42 14.53 6.21
C CYS A 21 -24.93 14.73 6.06
N ALA A 22 -25.63 13.79 5.42
CA ALA A 22 -27.10 13.83 5.29
C ALA A 22 -27.80 13.82 6.65
N THR A 23 -27.24 13.17 7.67
CA THR A 23 -27.80 13.20 9.05
C THR A 23 -27.85 14.62 9.64
N ARG A 24 -27.10 15.56 9.07
CA ARG A 24 -27.06 16.98 9.45
C ARG A 24 -27.67 17.91 8.38
N GLY A 25 -28.35 17.34 7.38
CA GLY A 25 -28.95 18.11 6.28
C GLY A 25 -27.99 18.56 5.17
N HIS A 26 -26.73 18.13 5.21
CA HIS A 26 -25.67 18.58 4.27
C HIS A 26 -25.23 17.50 3.29
N LYS A 27 -26.18 16.81 2.65
CA LYS A 27 -25.92 15.68 1.73
C LYS A 27 -24.89 16.02 0.65
N ARG A 28 -25.03 17.15 -0.06
CA ARG A 28 -24.12 17.57 -1.14
C ARG A 28 -22.70 17.82 -0.67
N LEU A 29 -22.53 18.36 0.54
CA LEU A 29 -21.21 18.53 1.16
C LEU A 29 -20.55 17.18 1.38
N GLY A 30 -21.30 16.18 1.86
CA GLY A 30 -20.79 14.81 2.04
C GLY A 30 -20.31 14.17 0.74
N THR A 31 -21.06 14.33 -0.35
CA THR A 31 -20.65 13.86 -1.68
C THR A 31 -19.32 14.52 -2.10
N GLY A 32 -19.21 15.85 -1.98
CA GLY A 32 -17.98 16.58 -2.33
C GLY A 32 -16.78 16.16 -1.49
N LEU A 33 -16.95 16.03 -0.17
CA LEU A 33 -15.89 15.57 0.73
C LEU A 33 -15.49 14.13 0.46
N GLY A 34 -16.41 13.25 0.06
CA GLY A 34 -16.12 11.86 -0.27
C GLY A 34 -15.38 11.64 -1.58
N LEU A 35 -15.45 12.61 -2.51
CA LEU A 35 -14.66 12.59 -3.74
C LEU A 35 -13.16 12.73 -3.46
N LEU A 36 -12.77 13.45 -2.41
CA LEU A 36 -11.36 13.65 -2.07
C LEU A 36 -10.62 12.33 -1.82
N PRO A 37 -11.04 11.48 -0.87
CA PRO A 37 -10.35 10.19 -0.66
C PRO A 37 -10.49 9.24 -1.86
N MET A 38 -11.58 9.29 -2.61
CA MET A 38 -11.75 8.50 -3.83
C MET A 38 -10.74 8.90 -4.90
N LEU A 39 -10.56 10.21 -5.14
CA LEU A 39 -9.54 10.71 -6.05
C LEU A 39 -8.13 10.45 -5.52
N GLY A 40 -7.92 10.50 -4.20
CA GLY A 40 -6.69 10.10 -3.56
C GLY A 40 -6.34 8.63 -3.83
N ALA A 41 -7.29 7.72 -3.65
CA ALA A 41 -7.12 6.31 -3.97
C ALA A 41 -6.81 6.07 -5.46
N LEU A 42 -7.52 6.76 -6.37
CA LEU A 42 -7.28 6.68 -7.80
C LEU A 42 -5.88 7.20 -8.15
N SER A 43 -5.51 8.36 -7.64
CA SER A 43 -4.20 8.97 -7.89
C SER A 43 -3.06 8.11 -7.35
N MET A 44 -3.23 7.53 -6.14
CA MET A 44 -2.30 6.57 -5.57
C MET A 44 -2.19 5.32 -6.44
N ALA A 45 -3.30 4.74 -6.90
CA ALA A 45 -3.32 3.58 -7.78
C ALA A 45 -2.57 3.84 -9.10
N ILE A 46 -2.76 5.02 -9.68
CA ILE A 46 -2.09 5.43 -10.92
C ILE A 46 -0.57 5.51 -10.72
N GLY A 47 -0.09 6.21 -9.68
CA GLY A 47 1.34 6.27 -9.37
C GLY A 47 1.92 4.89 -9.03
N TYR A 48 1.21 4.12 -8.22
CA TYR A 48 1.62 2.78 -7.84
C TYR A 48 1.69 1.80 -9.02
N SER A 49 0.84 1.98 -10.06
CA SER A 49 0.90 1.17 -11.28
C SER A 49 2.22 1.35 -12.05
N VAL A 50 2.79 2.56 -12.02
CA VAL A 50 4.11 2.83 -12.61
C VAL A 50 5.19 2.05 -11.85
N VAL A 51 5.16 2.06 -10.51
CA VAL A 51 6.12 1.29 -9.68
C VAL A 51 5.96 -0.22 -9.91
N VAL A 52 4.74 -0.74 -9.95
CA VAL A 52 4.48 -2.17 -10.26
C VAL A 52 5.00 -2.53 -11.66
N SER A 53 4.92 -1.62 -12.62
CA SER A 53 5.47 -1.85 -13.95
C SER A 53 6.99 -1.99 -13.97
N TRP A 54 7.70 -1.29 -13.08
CA TRP A 54 9.15 -1.48 -12.92
C TRP A 54 9.45 -2.87 -12.37
N ILE A 55 8.63 -3.38 -11.43
CA ILE A 55 8.77 -4.75 -10.91
C ILE A 55 8.62 -5.77 -12.05
N PHE A 56 7.64 -5.61 -12.94
CA PHE A 56 7.48 -6.49 -14.12
C PHE A 56 8.71 -6.48 -15.01
N LYS A 57 9.27 -5.30 -15.30
CA LYS A 57 10.48 -5.17 -16.13
C LYS A 57 11.68 -5.88 -15.51
N TYR A 58 11.90 -5.67 -14.22
CA TYR A 58 13.01 -6.29 -13.50
C TYR A 58 12.83 -7.80 -13.33
N LEU A 59 11.60 -8.25 -13.10
CA LEU A 59 11.28 -9.69 -13.08
C LEU A 59 11.61 -10.35 -14.42
N PHE A 60 11.20 -9.73 -15.53
CA PHE A 60 11.51 -10.23 -16.86
C PHE A 60 13.01 -10.22 -17.15
N GLY A 61 13.71 -9.18 -16.72
CA GLY A 61 15.17 -9.10 -16.80
C GLY A 61 15.86 -10.21 -16.03
N ALA A 62 15.42 -10.50 -14.80
CA ALA A 62 15.92 -11.60 -14.01
C ALA A 62 15.63 -12.98 -14.66
N LEU A 63 14.46 -13.14 -15.29
CA LEU A 63 14.07 -14.36 -15.98
C LEU A 63 14.89 -14.61 -17.22
N THR A 64 15.09 -13.60 -18.07
CA THR A 64 15.77 -13.71 -19.35
C THR A 64 17.29 -13.67 -19.25
N GLY A 65 17.83 -13.16 -18.12
CA GLY A 65 19.26 -12.94 -17.93
C GLY A 65 19.78 -11.82 -18.82
N SER A 66 19.03 -10.71 -18.95
CA SER A 66 19.52 -9.53 -19.64
C SER A 66 20.85 -9.06 -19.00
N THR A 67 21.71 -8.40 -19.77
CA THR A 67 23.10 -8.09 -19.42
C THR A 67 23.31 -7.43 -18.07
N VAL A 68 22.33 -6.64 -17.60
CA VAL A 68 22.36 -6.01 -16.28
C VAL A 68 22.19 -7.02 -15.14
N PHE A 69 21.54 -8.15 -15.39
CA PHE A 69 21.26 -9.17 -14.38
C PHE A 69 22.13 -10.41 -14.54
N SER A 70 23.08 -10.44 -15.47
CA SER A 70 23.85 -11.65 -15.78
C SER A 70 25.03 -11.94 -14.85
N GLY A 71 25.36 -11.07 -13.90
CA GLY A 71 26.31 -11.34 -12.82
C GLY A 71 27.75 -11.69 -13.25
N ALA A 72 28.08 -11.63 -14.54
CA ALA A 72 29.33 -12.14 -15.08
C ALA A 72 30.50 -11.17 -14.95
N ASP A 73 30.25 -9.89 -14.95
CA ASP A 73 31.25 -8.86 -14.67
C ASP A 73 30.65 -7.97 -13.59
N ALA A 74 31.37 -7.77 -12.49
CA ALA A 74 30.99 -6.93 -11.38
C ALA A 74 30.48 -5.59 -11.92
N THR A 75 29.22 -5.58 -12.26
CA THR A 75 28.54 -4.45 -12.84
C THR A 75 28.64 -3.35 -11.83
N VAL A 76 29.21 -2.27 -12.25
CA VAL A 76 29.37 -1.10 -11.41
C VAL A 76 27.96 -0.61 -11.06
N LEU A 77 27.75 -0.21 -9.82
CA LEU A 77 26.45 0.34 -9.34
C LEU A 77 25.85 1.34 -10.35
N ALA A 78 26.70 2.08 -11.07
CA ALA A 78 26.34 3.00 -12.13
C ALA A 78 25.49 2.38 -13.26
N ASP A 79 25.67 1.09 -13.57
CA ASP A 79 24.90 0.42 -14.63
C ASP A 79 23.45 0.22 -14.18
N TYR A 80 23.23 -0.14 -12.91
CA TYR A 80 21.89 -0.26 -12.32
C TYR A 80 21.22 1.11 -12.19
N GLU A 81 21.97 2.16 -11.83
CA GLU A 81 21.48 3.54 -11.80
C GLU A 81 21.02 3.99 -13.19
N GLN A 82 21.83 3.71 -14.23
CA GLN A 82 21.47 4.06 -15.60
C GLN A 82 20.22 3.33 -16.08
N VAL A 83 20.10 2.02 -15.84
CA VAL A 83 18.92 1.23 -16.21
C VAL A 83 17.69 1.72 -15.49
N PHE A 84 17.81 2.02 -14.19
CA PHE A 84 16.67 2.54 -13.44
C PHE A 84 16.28 3.95 -13.90
N SER A 85 17.24 4.84 -14.12
CA SER A 85 16.99 6.19 -14.65
C SER A 85 16.25 6.15 -16.00
N GLN A 86 16.67 5.28 -16.92
CA GLN A 86 15.96 5.07 -18.19
C GLN A 86 14.55 4.50 -17.98
N THR A 87 14.39 3.57 -17.02
CA THR A 87 13.10 2.94 -16.72
C THR A 87 12.12 3.93 -16.10
N ALA A 88 12.60 4.79 -15.21
CA ALA A 88 11.81 5.80 -14.51
C ALA A 88 11.61 7.10 -15.32
N SER A 89 12.21 7.21 -16.51
CA SER A 89 12.06 8.38 -17.36
C SER A 89 10.66 8.48 -17.96
N ALA A 90 10.31 9.66 -18.46
CA ALA A 90 9.07 9.89 -19.18
C ALA A 90 8.93 8.91 -20.35
N PHE A 91 7.85 8.13 -20.37
CA PHE A 91 7.57 7.06 -21.35
C PHE A 91 8.62 5.94 -21.42
N GLY A 92 9.51 5.83 -20.42
CA GLY A 92 10.61 4.85 -20.42
C GLY A 92 10.19 3.39 -20.20
N ASN A 93 8.96 3.15 -19.72
CA ASN A 93 8.48 1.81 -19.38
C ASN A 93 7.05 1.49 -19.84
N ASN A 94 6.63 2.04 -20.97
CA ASN A 94 5.25 1.93 -21.48
C ASN A 94 4.75 0.49 -21.62
N LEU A 95 5.57 -0.40 -22.18
CA LEU A 95 5.18 -1.80 -22.38
C LEU A 95 4.79 -2.47 -21.06
N TRP A 96 5.68 -2.38 -20.07
CA TRP A 96 5.46 -3.05 -18.79
C TRP A 96 4.37 -2.36 -17.97
N LEU A 97 4.16 -1.05 -18.16
CA LEU A 97 3.03 -0.34 -17.58
C LEU A 97 1.69 -0.87 -18.12
N LEU A 98 1.60 -1.06 -19.43
CA LEU A 98 0.40 -1.65 -20.03
C LEU A 98 0.17 -3.08 -19.57
N VAL A 99 1.24 -3.89 -19.44
CA VAL A 99 1.15 -5.26 -18.90
C VAL A 99 0.65 -5.25 -17.45
N ALA A 100 1.20 -4.40 -16.59
CA ALA A 100 0.80 -4.28 -15.19
C ALA A 100 -0.68 -3.90 -15.05
N LEU A 101 -1.11 -2.89 -15.80
CA LEU A 101 -2.49 -2.42 -15.81
C LEU A 101 -3.44 -3.49 -16.40
N LEU A 102 -3.06 -4.16 -17.50
CA LEU A 102 -3.85 -5.23 -18.09
C LEU A 102 -4.10 -6.36 -17.07
N VAL A 103 -3.05 -6.86 -16.42
CA VAL A 103 -3.17 -7.92 -15.42
C VAL A 103 -4.09 -7.47 -14.27
N THR A 104 -3.89 -6.25 -13.78
CA THR A 104 -4.70 -5.67 -12.69
C THR A 104 -6.18 -5.60 -13.07
N PHE A 105 -6.50 -5.00 -14.22
CA PHE A 105 -7.89 -4.80 -14.63
C PHE A 105 -8.57 -6.10 -15.08
N VAL A 106 -7.84 -7.09 -15.57
CA VAL A 106 -8.38 -8.44 -15.80
C VAL A 106 -8.82 -9.08 -14.47
N ILE A 107 -7.98 -9.04 -13.43
CA ILE A 107 -8.35 -9.54 -12.11
C ILE A 107 -9.60 -8.81 -11.58
N MET A 108 -9.65 -7.50 -11.73
CA MET A 108 -10.78 -6.70 -11.27
C MET A 108 -12.08 -6.95 -12.04
N ALA A 109 -11.98 -7.17 -13.36
CA ALA A 109 -13.14 -7.45 -14.21
C ALA A 109 -13.85 -8.77 -13.85
N LEU A 110 -13.11 -9.75 -13.32
CA LEU A 110 -13.65 -11.01 -12.82
C LEU A 110 -14.49 -10.84 -11.52
N GLY A 111 -14.52 -9.62 -10.97
CA GLY A 111 -15.31 -9.28 -9.78
C GLY A 111 -14.61 -9.55 -8.46
N ILE A 112 -15.31 -9.27 -7.36
CA ILE A 112 -14.72 -9.37 -6.01
C ILE A 112 -14.49 -10.82 -5.64
N GLY A 113 -15.51 -11.66 -5.67
CA GLY A 113 -15.40 -13.07 -5.25
C GLY A 113 -14.66 -13.97 -6.25
N GLY A 114 -14.83 -13.74 -7.56
CA GLY A 114 -14.22 -14.55 -8.62
C GLY A 114 -12.80 -14.11 -9.03
N GLY A 115 -12.49 -12.82 -8.85
CA GLY A 115 -11.20 -12.24 -9.25
C GLY A 115 -10.35 -11.87 -8.04
N ILE A 116 -10.70 -10.80 -7.36
CA ILE A 116 -9.88 -10.19 -6.30
C ILE A 116 -9.63 -11.17 -5.14
N GLU A 117 -10.67 -11.81 -4.64
CA GLU A 117 -10.57 -12.74 -3.51
C GLU A 117 -9.74 -13.98 -3.87
N GLN A 118 -9.97 -14.57 -5.06
CA GLN A 118 -9.22 -15.74 -5.50
C GLN A 118 -7.75 -15.43 -5.77
N ALA A 119 -7.47 -14.29 -6.42
CA ALA A 119 -6.10 -13.83 -6.62
C ALA A 119 -5.38 -13.65 -5.27
N ASN A 120 -5.99 -12.96 -4.31
CA ASN A 120 -5.39 -12.74 -3.00
C ASN A 120 -5.17 -14.04 -2.20
N LYS A 121 -6.07 -15.02 -2.30
CA LYS A 121 -5.91 -16.34 -1.65
C LYS A 121 -4.68 -17.10 -2.11
N ILE A 122 -4.22 -16.86 -3.34
CA ILE A 122 -3.01 -17.48 -3.91
C ILE A 122 -1.80 -16.59 -3.68
N MET A 123 -1.91 -15.31 -4.00
CA MET A 123 -0.78 -14.38 -4.04
C MET A 123 -0.20 -14.12 -2.65
N ILE A 124 -1.06 -13.94 -1.63
CA ILE A 124 -0.59 -13.62 -0.27
C ILE A 124 0.16 -14.79 0.38
N PRO A 125 -0.35 -16.04 0.41
CA PRO A 125 0.43 -17.16 0.95
C PRO A 125 1.73 -17.41 0.18
N LEU A 126 1.69 -17.29 -1.15
CA LEU A 126 2.89 -17.48 -1.98
C LEU A 126 3.94 -16.41 -1.68
N PHE A 127 3.54 -15.15 -1.51
CA PHE A 127 4.43 -14.08 -1.05
C PHE A 127 5.16 -14.46 0.24
N TYR A 128 4.44 -14.93 1.28
CA TYR A 128 5.07 -15.34 2.53
C TYR A 128 6.06 -16.49 2.34
N VAL A 129 5.69 -17.52 1.59
CA VAL A 129 6.56 -18.67 1.31
C VAL A 129 7.85 -18.23 0.63
N LEU A 130 7.75 -17.38 -0.39
CA LEU A 130 8.91 -16.88 -1.13
C LEU A 130 9.83 -16.01 -0.26
N PHE A 131 9.26 -15.09 0.53
CA PHE A 131 10.06 -14.24 1.42
C PHE A 131 10.68 -15.03 2.58
N ILE A 132 10.01 -16.06 3.12
CA ILE A 132 10.61 -16.96 4.11
C ILE A 132 11.80 -17.69 3.49
N GLY A 133 11.66 -18.23 2.28
CA GLY A 133 12.76 -18.87 1.57
C GLY A 133 13.94 -17.91 1.34
N LEU A 134 13.67 -16.68 0.93
CA LEU A 134 14.69 -15.63 0.78
C LEU A 134 15.36 -15.27 2.11
N ALA A 135 14.60 -15.13 3.20
CA ALA A 135 15.14 -14.81 4.52
C ALA A 135 16.10 -15.90 5.01
N ILE A 136 15.74 -17.18 4.80
CA ILE A 136 16.62 -18.30 5.12
C ILE A 136 17.88 -18.26 4.25
N TYR A 137 17.74 -18.08 2.94
CA TYR A 137 18.88 -18.02 2.02
C TYR A 137 19.84 -16.88 2.38
N VAL A 138 19.33 -15.67 2.54
CA VAL A 138 20.12 -14.49 2.89
C VAL A 138 20.75 -14.63 4.28
N GLY A 139 20.02 -15.20 5.23
CA GLY A 139 20.53 -15.45 6.58
C GLY A 139 21.72 -16.41 6.65
N CYS A 140 21.88 -17.28 5.65
CA CYS A 140 23.03 -18.15 5.52
C CYS A 140 24.25 -17.50 4.85
N GLN A 141 24.14 -16.24 4.36
CA GLN A 141 25.26 -15.56 3.73
C GLN A 141 26.26 -15.03 4.77
N GLU A 142 27.53 -15.01 4.41
CA GLU A 142 28.57 -14.42 5.25
C GLU A 142 28.31 -12.92 5.44
N GLY A 143 28.42 -12.43 6.68
CA GLY A 143 28.11 -11.03 7.01
C GLY A 143 26.65 -10.72 7.34
N ALA A 144 25.70 -11.57 7.00
CA ALA A 144 24.26 -11.36 7.28
C ALA A 144 23.97 -11.16 8.78
N ALA A 145 24.74 -11.80 9.67
CA ALA A 145 24.61 -11.67 11.11
C ALA A 145 24.72 -10.21 11.60
N ASN A 146 25.49 -9.38 10.92
CA ASN A 146 25.60 -7.95 11.26
C ASN A 146 24.29 -7.21 10.98
N GLY A 147 23.59 -7.56 9.90
CA GLY A 147 22.28 -7.01 9.58
C GLY A 147 21.24 -7.32 10.65
N TYR A 148 21.21 -8.56 11.15
CA TYR A 148 20.35 -8.91 12.27
C TYR A 148 20.70 -8.14 13.53
N ARG A 149 21.97 -7.94 13.84
CA ARG A 149 22.39 -7.10 14.97
C ARG A 149 21.87 -5.67 14.79
N TRP A 150 21.99 -5.07 13.61
CA TRP A 150 21.47 -3.72 13.36
C TRP A 150 19.97 -3.63 13.57
N MET A 151 19.21 -4.60 13.06
CA MET A 151 17.75 -4.62 13.21
C MET A 151 17.28 -4.69 14.66
N PHE A 152 17.98 -5.48 15.49
CA PHE A 152 17.54 -5.75 16.87
C PHE A 152 18.32 -4.96 17.93
N THR A 153 19.28 -4.12 17.53
CA THR A 153 19.96 -3.20 18.44
C THR A 153 19.16 -1.89 18.49
N VAL A 154 18.49 -1.65 19.61
CA VAL A 154 17.73 -0.43 19.83
C VAL A 154 18.60 0.58 20.56
N ASP A 155 18.84 1.75 19.94
CA ASP A 155 19.41 2.89 20.61
C ASP A 155 18.28 3.70 21.29
N PRO A 156 18.19 3.74 22.62
CA PRO A 156 17.16 4.52 23.32
C PRO A 156 17.17 6.01 22.99
N ALA A 157 18.30 6.55 22.52
CA ALA A 157 18.40 7.96 22.12
C ALA A 157 17.54 8.27 20.89
N VAL A 158 17.42 7.33 19.97
CA VAL A 158 16.61 7.45 18.74
C VAL A 158 15.13 7.63 19.08
N LEU A 159 14.64 7.00 20.14
CA LEU A 159 13.25 7.12 20.58
C LEU A 159 12.89 8.54 21.09
N LYS A 160 13.88 9.38 21.38
CA LYS A 160 13.67 10.79 21.75
C LYS A 160 13.56 11.71 20.52
N ASN A 161 13.91 11.24 19.33
CA ASN A 161 13.77 12.01 18.10
C ASN A 161 12.30 11.99 17.64
N PRO A 162 11.59 13.15 17.59
CA PRO A 162 10.20 13.21 17.14
C PRO A 162 10.02 12.71 15.70
N GLU A 163 11.00 12.90 14.84
CA GLU A 163 10.99 12.53 13.44
C GLU A 163 10.79 11.02 13.24
N VAL A 164 11.41 10.20 14.10
CA VAL A 164 11.24 8.73 14.08
C VAL A 164 9.78 8.33 14.30
N TRP A 165 9.09 9.02 15.20
CA TRP A 165 7.67 8.76 15.46
C TRP A 165 6.78 9.23 14.32
N VAL A 166 7.13 10.34 13.65
CA VAL A 166 6.40 10.83 12.47
C VAL A 166 6.48 9.82 11.34
N TYR A 167 7.67 9.33 11.01
CA TYR A 167 7.85 8.32 9.97
C TYR A 167 7.19 6.99 10.35
N ALA A 168 7.32 6.53 11.59
CA ALA A 168 6.67 5.30 12.03
C ALA A 168 5.14 5.39 11.96
N LEU A 169 4.55 6.51 12.36
CA LEU A 169 3.11 6.74 12.24
C LEU A 169 2.67 6.87 10.78
N GLY A 170 3.40 7.64 9.98
CA GLY A 170 3.12 7.81 8.55
C GLY A 170 3.14 6.47 7.82
N GLN A 171 4.19 5.69 8.03
CA GLN A 171 4.31 4.34 7.45
C GLN A 171 3.17 3.41 7.91
N SER A 172 2.76 3.46 9.17
CA SER A 172 1.63 2.66 9.66
C SER A 172 0.31 3.05 8.99
N PHE A 173 0.07 4.35 8.74
CA PHE A 173 -1.11 4.83 8.03
C PHE A 173 -1.11 4.36 6.57
N PHE A 174 0.05 4.41 5.92
CA PHE A 174 0.20 3.96 4.54
C PHE A 174 0.04 2.45 4.42
N SER A 175 0.77 1.67 5.22
CA SER A 175 0.79 0.19 5.17
C SER A 175 -0.59 -0.42 5.46
N LEU A 176 -1.31 0.10 6.45
CA LEU A 176 -2.67 -0.36 6.79
C LEU A 176 -3.77 0.19 5.86
N SER A 177 -3.39 0.88 4.78
CA SER A 177 -4.33 1.46 3.80
C SER A 177 -5.37 2.43 4.40
N LEU A 178 -5.06 3.05 5.54
CA LEU A 178 -5.89 4.10 6.12
C LEU A 178 -5.83 5.37 5.27
N ALA A 179 -4.68 5.60 4.67
CA ALA A 179 -4.41 6.76 3.86
C ALA A 179 -5.22 6.88 2.56
N GLY A 180 -5.87 5.83 2.08
CA GLY A 180 -6.66 5.85 0.84
C GLY A 180 -8.14 5.53 1.04
N ASN A 181 -8.60 5.41 2.30
CA ASN A 181 -9.96 4.95 2.63
C ASN A 181 -10.36 3.61 1.95
N GLY A 182 -9.36 2.82 1.51
CA GLY A 182 -9.59 1.48 0.95
C GLY A 182 -10.30 0.56 1.93
N THR A 183 -10.05 0.72 3.22
CA THR A 183 -10.70 -0.03 4.28
C THR A 183 -12.21 0.28 4.40
N ILE A 184 -12.69 1.45 3.95
CA ILE A 184 -14.12 1.77 3.88
C ILE A 184 -14.81 0.88 2.84
N ILE A 185 -14.21 0.76 1.64
CA ILE A 185 -14.80 -0.04 0.55
C ILE A 185 -14.88 -1.51 0.95
N TYR A 186 -13.80 -2.08 1.50
CA TYR A 186 -13.81 -3.46 1.98
C TYR A 186 -14.76 -3.66 3.16
N GLY A 187 -14.88 -2.64 4.02
CA GLY A 187 -15.89 -2.62 5.07
C GLY A 187 -17.32 -2.79 4.54
N SER A 188 -17.65 -2.11 3.42
CA SER A 188 -18.98 -2.17 2.81
C SER A 188 -19.37 -3.56 2.29
N TYR A 189 -18.39 -4.38 1.93
CA TYR A 189 -18.61 -5.76 1.47
C TYR A 189 -18.76 -6.77 2.60
N LEU A 190 -18.39 -6.40 3.84
CA LEU A 190 -18.45 -7.31 4.97
C LEU A 190 -19.88 -7.57 5.45
N SER A 191 -20.19 -8.84 5.75
CA SER A 191 -21.47 -9.23 6.32
C SER A 191 -21.59 -8.76 7.78
N ASP A 192 -22.84 -8.64 8.26
CA ASP A 192 -23.13 -8.26 9.65
C ASP A 192 -22.65 -9.31 10.67
N LYS A 193 -22.44 -10.54 10.22
CA LYS A 193 -21.96 -11.66 11.07
C LYS A 193 -20.46 -11.60 11.35
N GLN A 194 -19.69 -10.81 10.60
CA GLN A 194 -18.23 -10.73 10.75
C GLN A 194 -17.82 -9.80 11.87
N ASP A 195 -16.93 -10.25 12.73
CA ASP A 195 -16.27 -9.42 13.76
C ASP A 195 -15.14 -8.60 13.11
N ILE A 196 -15.42 -7.32 12.82
CA ILE A 196 -14.45 -6.40 12.21
C ILE A 196 -13.25 -6.15 13.12
N VAL A 197 -13.43 -6.11 14.44
CA VAL A 197 -12.30 -5.87 15.35
C VAL A 197 -11.30 -7.02 15.28
N SER A 198 -11.80 -8.27 15.22
CA SER A 198 -10.94 -9.44 15.00
C SER A 198 -10.27 -9.40 13.64
N SER A 199 -10.98 -8.98 12.60
CA SER A 199 -10.42 -8.85 11.25
C SER A 199 -9.33 -7.77 11.20
N ALA A 200 -9.57 -6.60 11.78
CA ALA A 200 -8.60 -5.50 11.84
C ALA A 200 -7.32 -5.90 12.60
N TRP A 201 -7.46 -6.64 13.70
CA TRP A 201 -6.30 -7.17 14.43
C TRP A 201 -5.47 -8.15 13.58
N LYS A 202 -6.13 -9.03 12.84
CA LYS A 202 -5.44 -9.96 11.91
C LYS A 202 -4.73 -9.19 10.80
N VAL A 203 -5.38 -8.18 10.21
CA VAL A 203 -4.74 -7.33 9.19
C VAL A 203 -3.49 -6.69 9.75
N ALA A 204 -3.56 -6.03 10.91
CA ALA A 204 -2.39 -5.39 11.52
C ALA A 204 -1.27 -6.40 11.85
N LEU A 205 -1.63 -7.59 12.35
CA LEU A 205 -0.65 -8.64 12.64
C LEU A 205 0.06 -9.13 11.38
N PHE A 206 -0.69 -9.48 10.34
CA PHE A 206 -0.09 -9.99 9.10
C PHE A 206 0.67 -8.90 8.36
N ASP A 207 0.21 -7.65 8.35
CA ASP A 207 0.94 -6.51 7.81
C ASP A 207 2.31 -6.35 8.49
N THR A 208 2.32 -6.34 9.83
CA THR A 208 3.57 -6.28 10.62
C THR A 208 4.50 -7.45 10.33
N LEU A 209 3.95 -8.68 10.24
CA LEU A 209 4.75 -9.87 9.90
C LEU A 209 5.34 -9.77 8.48
N ALA A 210 4.60 -9.25 7.51
CA ALA A 210 5.09 -9.04 6.15
C ALA A 210 6.22 -8.01 6.12
N ALA A 211 6.06 -6.88 6.82
CA ALA A 211 7.08 -5.84 6.92
C ALA A 211 8.36 -6.35 7.60
N MET A 212 8.21 -7.08 8.72
CA MET A 212 9.35 -7.71 9.42
C MET A 212 10.05 -8.73 8.53
N LEU A 213 9.30 -9.55 7.80
CA LEU A 213 9.85 -10.55 6.90
C LEU A 213 10.63 -9.90 5.74
N ALA A 214 10.12 -8.82 5.17
CA ALA A 214 10.84 -8.05 4.16
C ALA A 214 12.14 -7.45 4.74
N ALA A 215 12.10 -6.89 5.93
CA ALA A 215 13.29 -6.37 6.61
C ALA A 215 14.31 -7.47 6.90
N LEU A 216 13.88 -8.68 7.28
CA LEU A 216 14.75 -9.87 7.49
C LEU A 216 15.45 -10.35 6.20
N VAL A 217 14.96 -9.97 5.03
CA VAL A 217 15.64 -10.21 3.75
C VAL A 217 16.57 -9.04 3.41
N ILE A 218 16.04 -7.82 3.42
CA ILE A 218 16.73 -6.63 2.89
C ILE A 218 17.92 -6.24 3.75
N VAL A 219 17.75 -6.11 5.06
CA VAL A 219 18.79 -5.59 5.96
C VAL A 219 19.99 -6.55 6.07
N PRO A 220 19.80 -7.87 6.27
CA PRO A 220 20.92 -8.80 6.27
C PRO A 220 21.58 -8.94 4.90
N ALA A 221 20.83 -8.81 3.79
CA ALA A 221 21.40 -8.81 2.46
C ALA A 221 22.36 -7.62 2.26
N MET A 222 21.96 -6.42 2.69
CA MET A 222 22.81 -5.22 2.65
C MET A 222 24.06 -5.38 3.50
N ALA A 223 23.91 -5.94 4.71
CA ALA A 223 25.05 -6.20 5.60
C ALA A 223 26.03 -7.24 5.01
N ALA A 224 25.53 -8.29 4.38
CA ALA A 224 26.35 -9.30 3.71
C ALA A 224 27.18 -8.72 2.56
N ALA A 225 26.68 -7.66 1.89
CA ALA A 225 27.43 -6.94 0.87
C ALA A 225 28.35 -5.83 1.42
N GLY A 226 28.51 -5.74 2.73
CA GLY A 226 29.38 -4.74 3.35
C GLY A 226 28.83 -3.31 3.33
N GLN A 227 27.53 -3.13 3.04
CA GLN A 227 26.88 -1.82 3.08
C GLN A 227 26.64 -1.40 4.52
N THR A 228 27.02 -0.17 4.87
CA THR A 228 26.84 0.40 6.22
C THR A 228 25.83 1.53 6.26
N ALA A 229 25.40 2.02 5.09
CA ALA A 229 24.39 3.08 4.96
C ALA A 229 23.19 2.56 4.17
N PHE A 230 22.01 2.89 4.62
CA PHE A 230 20.75 2.53 3.97
C PHE A 230 20.26 3.74 3.17
N SER A 231 20.06 3.56 1.87
CA SER A 231 19.27 4.50 1.07
C SER A 231 17.84 3.99 1.00
N GLY A 232 16.89 4.88 1.14
CA GLY A 232 15.47 4.57 1.03
C GLY A 232 14.93 4.78 -0.38
N GLY A 233 13.61 4.63 -0.51
CA GLY A 233 12.89 4.90 -1.74
C GLY A 233 13.09 3.86 -2.85
N PRO A 234 12.67 4.19 -4.10
CA PRO A 234 12.74 3.26 -5.23
C PRO A 234 14.15 2.78 -5.55
N GLY A 235 15.17 3.60 -5.28
CA GLY A 235 16.58 3.26 -5.50
C GLY A 235 17.00 2.00 -4.75
N LEU A 236 16.52 1.82 -3.51
CA LEU A 236 16.81 0.61 -2.75
C LEU A 236 16.38 -0.65 -3.51
N MET A 237 15.16 -0.66 -4.03
CA MET A 237 14.56 -1.84 -4.66
C MET A 237 15.09 -2.10 -6.08
N PHE A 238 15.40 -1.05 -6.84
CA PHE A 238 15.67 -1.16 -8.27
C PHE A 238 17.12 -0.90 -8.66
N ILE A 239 17.94 -0.39 -7.74
CA ILE A 239 19.37 -0.14 -7.94
C ILE A 239 20.18 -1.00 -6.98
N TYR A 240 20.05 -0.78 -5.68
CA TYR A 240 20.92 -1.39 -4.68
C TYR A 240 20.66 -2.89 -4.52
N LEU A 241 19.42 -3.34 -4.36
CA LEU A 241 19.12 -4.77 -4.18
C LEU A 241 19.49 -5.62 -5.40
N PRO A 242 19.18 -5.23 -6.66
CA PRO A 242 19.65 -5.97 -7.83
C PRO A 242 21.18 -6.07 -7.92
N ASN A 243 21.89 -4.96 -7.66
CA ASN A 243 23.36 -4.98 -7.62
C ASN A 243 23.88 -5.95 -6.55
N LEU A 244 23.28 -5.91 -5.37
CA LEU A 244 23.61 -6.76 -4.25
C LEU A 244 23.38 -8.24 -4.55
N PHE A 245 22.20 -8.57 -5.03
CA PHE A 245 21.84 -9.95 -5.35
C PHE A 245 22.71 -10.50 -6.48
N SER A 246 23.13 -9.68 -7.46
CA SER A 246 24.01 -10.14 -8.54
C SER A 246 25.37 -10.62 -8.05
N ALA A 247 25.86 -10.10 -6.95
CA ALA A 247 27.10 -10.50 -6.32
C ALA A 247 26.99 -11.80 -5.48
N MET A 248 25.77 -12.26 -5.18
CA MET A 248 25.54 -13.47 -4.38
C MET A 248 25.58 -14.74 -5.23
N PRO A 249 25.96 -15.92 -4.66
CA PRO A 249 25.83 -17.19 -5.35
C PRO A 249 24.36 -17.41 -5.82
N GLY A 250 24.18 -17.74 -7.10
CA GLY A 250 22.83 -17.89 -7.65
C GLY A 250 21.99 -16.60 -7.68
N GLY A 251 22.60 -15.44 -7.67
CA GLY A 251 21.96 -14.12 -7.53
C GLY A 251 20.83 -13.86 -8.50
N ARG A 252 20.91 -14.39 -9.74
CA ARG A 252 19.81 -14.31 -10.71
C ARG A 252 18.53 -15.02 -10.21
N ALA A 253 18.67 -16.18 -9.57
CA ALA A 253 17.52 -16.90 -9.01
C ALA A 253 16.97 -16.14 -7.79
N VAL A 254 17.83 -15.57 -6.97
CA VAL A 254 17.45 -14.72 -5.83
C VAL A 254 16.67 -13.50 -6.29
N MET A 255 17.16 -12.78 -7.30
CA MET A 255 16.44 -11.66 -7.93
C MET A 255 15.08 -12.07 -8.47
N PHE A 256 15.03 -13.18 -9.20
CA PHE A 256 13.77 -13.69 -9.76
C PHE A 256 12.75 -13.95 -8.65
N VAL A 257 13.12 -14.68 -7.60
CA VAL A 257 12.24 -14.97 -6.47
C VAL A 257 11.82 -13.71 -5.73
N PHE A 258 12.75 -12.76 -5.53
CA PHE A 258 12.46 -11.48 -4.90
C PHE A 258 11.44 -10.66 -5.71
N PHE A 259 11.65 -10.50 -7.02
CA PHE A 259 10.73 -9.72 -7.85
C PHE A 259 9.40 -10.43 -8.10
N VAL A 260 9.34 -11.77 -8.11
CA VAL A 260 8.05 -12.49 -8.08
C VAL A 260 7.28 -12.14 -6.81
N ALA A 261 7.91 -12.25 -5.65
CA ALA A 261 7.27 -11.97 -4.38
C ALA A 261 6.84 -10.49 -4.26
N ALA A 262 7.71 -9.56 -4.69
CA ALA A 262 7.39 -8.14 -4.74
C ALA A 262 6.23 -7.84 -5.70
N LEU A 263 6.15 -8.53 -6.84
CA LEU A 263 5.05 -8.40 -7.80
C LEU A 263 3.73 -8.87 -7.21
N LEU A 264 3.72 -10.00 -6.51
CA LEU A 264 2.52 -10.50 -5.84
C LEU A 264 1.99 -9.48 -4.81
N ALA A 265 2.87 -8.91 -3.99
CA ALA A 265 2.51 -7.85 -3.04
C ALA A 265 2.02 -6.58 -3.77
N GLY A 266 2.71 -6.16 -4.83
CA GLY A 266 2.35 -4.99 -5.61
C GLY A 266 0.99 -5.12 -6.30
N LEU A 267 0.72 -6.24 -6.94
CA LEU A 267 -0.56 -6.48 -7.62
C LEU A 267 -1.74 -6.52 -6.64
N THR A 268 -1.58 -7.17 -5.48
CA THR A 268 -2.66 -7.18 -4.47
C THR A 268 -3.01 -5.78 -4.01
N SER A 269 -2.02 -4.94 -3.76
CA SER A 269 -2.21 -3.54 -3.37
C SER A 269 -2.83 -2.71 -4.49
N LEU A 270 -2.36 -2.89 -5.73
CA LEU A 270 -2.84 -2.14 -6.89
C LEU A 270 -4.32 -2.40 -7.18
N VAL A 271 -4.75 -3.67 -7.13
CA VAL A 271 -6.16 -4.06 -7.25
C VAL A 271 -7.01 -3.39 -6.17
N ASN A 272 -6.51 -3.37 -4.93
CA ASN A 272 -7.23 -2.76 -3.80
C ASN A 272 -7.40 -1.25 -3.96
N LEU A 273 -6.38 -0.56 -4.47
CA LEU A 273 -6.44 0.89 -4.68
C LEU A 273 -7.43 1.28 -5.79
N PHE A 274 -7.47 0.53 -6.90
CA PHE A 274 -8.43 0.79 -7.98
C PHE A 274 -9.87 0.40 -7.63
N GLU A 275 -10.09 -0.42 -6.60
CA GLU A 275 -11.44 -0.83 -6.22
C GLU A 275 -12.32 0.33 -5.74
N ALA A 276 -11.77 1.29 -5.01
CA ALA A 276 -12.53 2.44 -4.50
C ALA A 276 -13.16 3.30 -5.61
N PRO A 277 -12.43 3.74 -6.66
CA PRO A 277 -13.05 4.45 -7.78
C PRO A 277 -14.00 3.57 -8.61
N VAL A 278 -13.69 2.28 -8.81
CA VAL A 278 -14.59 1.36 -9.53
C VAL A 278 -15.92 1.21 -8.80
N ALA A 279 -15.89 0.96 -7.49
CA ALA A 279 -17.11 0.85 -6.69
C ALA A 279 -17.90 2.17 -6.66
N THR A 280 -17.22 3.32 -6.65
CA THR A 280 -17.88 4.62 -6.72
C THR A 280 -18.68 4.78 -8.02
N LEU A 281 -18.13 4.35 -9.17
CA LEU A 281 -18.89 4.36 -10.44
C LEU A 281 -20.09 3.40 -10.41
N GLN A 282 -19.94 2.25 -9.76
CA GLN A 282 -21.05 1.31 -9.60
C GLN A 282 -22.16 1.87 -8.70
N ASP A 283 -21.80 2.44 -7.55
CA ASP A 283 -22.73 2.92 -6.54
C ASP A 283 -23.48 4.19 -6.98
N HIS A 284 -22.80 5.16 -7.59
CA HIS A 284 -23.36 6.48 -7.91
C HIS A 284 -23.81 6.64 -9.36
N LEU A 285 -23.13 5.99 -10.30
CA LEU A 285 -23.46 6.10 -11.73
C LEU A 285 -24.10 4.83 -12.28
N HIS A 286 -24.32 3.83 -11.42
CA HIS A 286 -24.98 2.56 -11.76
C HIS A 286 -24.33 1.81 -12.94
N PHE A 287 -23.01 1.98 -13.12
CA PHE A 287 -22.27 1.19 -14.12
C PHE A 287 -22.24 -0.28 -13.72
N GLY A 288 -22.38 -1.17 -14.70
CA GLY A 288 -22.04 -2.58 -14.49
C GLY A 288 -20.54 -2.75 -14.21
N ARG A 289 -20.15 -3.83 -13.53
CA ARG A 289 -18.75 -4.07 -13.11
C ARG A 289 -17.74 -3.87 -14.26
N ALA A 290 -17.95 -4.53 -15.41
CA ALA A 290 -17.06 -4.42 -16.56
C ALA A 290 -16.97 -2.98 -17.10
N GLY A 291 -18.09 -2.25 -17.13
CA GLY A 291 -18.11 -0.85 -17.57
C GLY A 291 -17.34 0.06 -16.63
N ALA A 292 -17.55 -0.09 -15.29
CA ALA A 292 -16.83 0.69 -14.28
C ALA A 292 -15.32 0.43 -14.35
N VAL A 293 -14.91 -0.84 -14.43
CA VAL A 293 -13.50 -1.23 -14.61
C VAL A 293 -12.93 -0.66 -15.90
N GLY A 294 -13.68 -0.74 -17.02
CA GLY A 294 -13.24 -0.21 -18.32
C GLY A 294 -13.00 1.31 -18.29
N VAL A 295 -13.89 2.09 -17.68
CA VAL A 295 -13.73 3.55 -17.55
C VAL A 295 -12.49 3.87 -16.72
N ILE A 296 -12.33 3.23 -15.57
CA ILE A 296 -11.14 3.45 -14.71
C ILE A 296 -9.87 2.96 -15.39
N ALA A 297 -9.93 1.87 -16.15
CA ALA A 297 -8.79 1.39 -16.93
C ALA A 297 -8.32 2.42 -17.96
N VAL A 298 -9.24 3.03 -18.70
CA VAL A 298 -8.88 4.06 -19.69
C VAL A 298 -8.29 5.27 -19.01
N ILE A 299 -8.96 5.83 -18.00
CA ILE A 299 -8.48 7.02 -17.28
C ILE A 299 -7.13 6.74 -16.60
N GLY A 300 -7.05 5.62 -15.85
CA GLY A 300 -5.84 5.23 -15.15
C GLY A 300 -4.65 5.02 -16.08
N THR A 301 -4.86 4.34 -17.22
CA THR A 301 -3.80 4.12 -18.20
C THR A 301 -3.30 5.42 -18.83
N LEU A 302 -4.22 6.29 -19.27
CA LEU A 302 -3.83 7.56 -19.90
C LEU A 302 -3.02 8.44 -18.95
N VAL A 303 -3.48 8.58 -17.69
CA VAL A 303 -2.77 9.38 -16.70
C VAL A 303 -1.45 8.73 -16.31
N ALA A 304 -1.42 7.40 -16.09
CA ALA A 304 -0.21 6.68 -15.74
C ALA A 304 0.89 6.82 -16.81
N LEU A 305 0.53 6.79 -18.09
CA LEU A 305 1.49 7.04 -19.19
C LEU A 305 2.11 8.45 -19.11
N CYS A 306 1.32 9.44 -18.71
CA CYS A 306 1.78 10.84 -18.64
C CYS A 306 2.66 11.12 -17.42
N ILE A 307 2.48 10.43 -16.30
CA ILE A 307 3.15 10.75 -15.03
C ILE A 307 4.44 9.99 -14.77
N GLN A 308 4.88 9.08 -15.66
CA GLN A 308 6.05 8.22 -15.41
C GLN A 308 7.28 9.01 -14.96
N GLY A 309 7.56 10.17 -15.59
CA GLY A 309 8.72 11.01 -15.27
C GLY A 309 8.59 11.82 -13.97
N ILE A 310 7.41 11.90 -13.38
CA ILE A 310 7.13 12.66 -12.15
C ILE A 310 6.48 11.80 -11.07
N VAL A 311 6.59 10.47 -11.19
CA VAL A 311 5.84 9.55 -10.31
C VAL A 311 6.20 9.71 -8.84
N SER A 312 7.44 10.05 -8.49
CA SER A 312 7.84 10.30 -7.10
C SER A 312 7.11 11.49 -6.51
N ASP A 313 7.18 12.65 -7.18
CA ASP A 313 6.49 13.87 -6.74
C ASP A 313 4.98 13.67 -6.69
N TRP A 314 4.43 12.92 -7.67
CA TRP A 314 3.02 12.55 -7.70
C TRP A 314 2.60 11.71 -6.49
N MET A 315 3.37 10.67 -6.16
CA MET A 315 3.11 9.78 -5.02
C MET A 315 3.26 10.55 -3.70
N ASP A 316 4.30 11.37 -3.58
CA ASP A 316 4.55 12.19 -2.39
C ASP A 316 3.41 13.16 -2.14
N PHE A 317 2.96 13.88 -3.18
CA PHE A 317 1.80 14.77 -3.04
C PHE A 317 0.56 14.03 -2.54
N VAL A 318 0.26 12.88 -3.11
CA VAL A 318 -0.94 12.11 -2.74
C VAL A 318 -0.82 11.53 -1.32
N SER A 319 0.34 10.97 -0.97
CA SER A 319 0.54 10.30 0.34
C SER A 319 0.65 11.29 1.49
N ILE A 320 1.29 12.45 1.27
CA ILE A 320 1.50 13.45 2.32
C ILE A 320 0.24 14.28 2.59
N TYR A 321 -0.48 14.67 1.53
CA TYR A 321 -1.58 15.62 1.66
C TYR A 321 -2.96 14.96 1.55
N VAL A 322 -3.21 14.23 0.46
CA VAL A 322 -4.57 13.78 0.10
C VAL A 322 -5.02 12.63 1.00
N CYS A 323 -4.17 11.66 1.18
CA CYS A 323 -4.50 10.44 1.92
C CYS A 323 -4.76 10.69 3.42
N PRO A 324 -3.87 11.37 4.18
CA PRO A 324 -4.14 11.65 5.59
C PRO A 324 -5.36 12.55 5.79
N LEU A 325 -5.59 13.49 4.88
CA LEU A 325 -6.80 14.34 4.91
C LEU A 325 -8.06 13.50 4.72
N GLY A 326 -8.06 12.55 3.79
CA GLY A 326 -9.16 11.60 3.58
C GLY A 326 -9.45 10.75 4.82
N ALA A 327 -8.40 10.19 5.45
CA ALA A 327 -8.52 9.39 6.68
C ALA A 327 -9.05 10.23 7.87
N GLY A 328 -8.56 11.47 8.01
CA GLY A 328 -9.04 12.41 9.02
C GLY A 328 -10.51 12.76 8.85
N LEU A 329 -10.94 13.05 7.62
CA LEU A 329 -12.35 13.30 7.31
C LEU A 329 -13.22 12.09 7.61
N ALA A 330 -12.80 10.88 7.24
CA ALA A 330 -13.53 9.66 7.57
C ALA A 330 -13.69 9.48 9.09
N GLY A 331 -12.62 9.69 9.84
CA GLY A 331 -12.62 9.65 11.31
C GLY A 331 -13.58 10.66 11.93
N ILE A 332 -13.52 11.91 11.46
CA ILE A 332 -14.41 12.98 11.92
C ILE A 332 -15.87 12.65 11.60
N LEU A 333 -16.18 12.27 10.37
CA LEU A 333 -17.56 11.97 9.97
C LEU A 333 -18.14 10.78 10.74
N PHE A 334 -17.34 9.74 10.95
CA PHE A 334 -17.81 8.57 11.70
C PHE A 334 -17.97 8.87 13.19
N ALA A 335 -16.99 9.52 13.85
CA ALA A 335 -17.02 9.72 15.28
C ALA A 335 -17.81 10.96 15.72
N TRP A 336 -17.69 12.10 15.01
CA TRP A 336 -18.25 13.37 15.46
C TRP A 336 -19.61 13.67 14.83
N VAL A 337 -19.84 13.26 13.56
CA VAL A 337 -21.08 13.51 12.86
C VAL A 337 -22.12 12.42 13.13
N TRP A 338 -21.75 11.16 12.98
CA TRP A 338 -22.64 10.03 13.29
C TRP A 338 -22.83 9.82 14.79
N GLY A 339 -21.80 10.08 15.56
CA GLY A 339 -21.84 10.08 17.02
C GLY A 339 -21.74 8.68 17.64
N ARG A 340 -21.75 8.67 18.96
CA ARG A 340 -21.39 7.52 19.80
C ARG A 340 -22.23 6.28 19.54
N GLU A 341 -23.54 6.44 19.50
CA GLU A 341 -24.46 5.30 19.40
C GLU A 341 -24.25 4.51 18.09
N LYS A 342 -24.15 5.21 16.96
CA LYS A 342 -23.89 4.58 15.65
C LYS A 342 -22.51 3.93 15.60
N VAL A 343 -21.47 4.56 16.16
CA VAL A 343 -20.11 4.01 16.22
C VAL A 343 -20.08 2.74 17.05
N GLU A 344 -20.60 2.78 18.29
CA GLU A 344 -20.60 1.61 19.18
C GLU A 344 -21.42 0.45 18.61
N SER A 345 -22.58 0.74 18.00
CA SER A 345 -23.40 -0.24 17.29
C SER A 345 -22.66 -0.87 16.11
N ALA A 346 -22.09 -0.04 15.21
CA ALA A 346 -21.38 -0.53 14.03
C ALA A 346 -20.16 -1.39 14.39
N VAL A 347 -19.41 -1.02 15.43
CA VAL A 347 -18.22 -1.76 15.84
C VAL A 347 -18.58 -3.05 16.58
N SER A 348 -19.69 -3.05 17.34
CA SER A 348 -20.12 -4.24 18.10
C SER A 348 -20.82 -5.29 17.23
N LEU A 349 -21.23 -4.94 16.04
CA LEU A 349 -21.94 -5.84 15.12
C LEU A 349 -21.08 -7.06 14.75
N GLY A 350 -21.64 -8.27 14.82
CA GLY A 350 -20.94 -9.54 14.56
C GLY A 350 -20.07 -10.05 15.71
N ARG A 351 -20.03 -9.33 16.85
CA ARG A 351 -19.26 -9.72 18.03
C ARG A 351 -20.09 -10.45 19.07
N ARG A 352 -19.49 -11.39 19.77
CA ARG A 352 -20.13 -12.06 20.93
C ARG A 352 -20.28 -11.13 22.14
N ARG A 353 -19.39 -10.14 22.27
CA ARG A 353 -19.42 -9.13 23.34
C ARG A 353 -19.25 -7.75 22.69
N PRO A 354 -20.07 -6.74 23.06
CA PRO A 354 -19.91 -5.39 22.58
C PRO A 354 -18.54 -4.82 22.95
N VAL A 355 -18.08 -3.83 22.20
CA VAL A 355 -16.85 -3.10 22.55
C VAL A 355 -17.03 -2.33 23.86
N GLY A 356 -15.95 -2.22 24.61
CA GLY A 356 -15.95 -1.46 25.87
C GLY A 356 -16.17 0.05 25.61
N ARG A 357 -16.65 0.74 26.64
CA ARG A 357 -16.88 2.21 26.61
C ARG A 357 -15.64 3.04 26.27
N TRP A 358 -14.45 2.45 26.41
CA TRP A 358 -13.15 3.07 26.08
C TRP A 358 -12.92 3.27 24.58
N TYR A 359 -13.60 2.45 23.72
CA TYR A 359 -13.36 2.47 22.28
C TYR A 359 -13.74 3.81 21.64
N TYR A 360 -14.92 4.35 21.97
CA TYR A 360 -15.38 5.59 21.36
C TYR A 360 -14.48 6.80 21.67
N PRO A 361 -14.07 7.06 22.92
CA PRO A 361 -13.11 8.13 23.21
C PRO A 361 -11.76 7.91 22.52
N LEU A 362 -11.24 6.67 22.50
CA LEU A 362 -10.01 6.33 21.81
C LEU A 362 -10.09 6.69 20.32
N TYR A 363 -11.14 6.25 19.65
CA TYR A 363 -11.31 6.52 18.22
C TYR A 363 -11.52 8.03 17.97
N LYS A 364 -12.40 8.65 18.73
CA LYS A 364 -12.78 10.05 18.55
C LYS A 364 -11.62 11.03 18.78
N TYR A 365 -10.82 10.82 19.82
CA TYR A 365 -9.78 11.78 20.20
C TYR A 365 -8.38 11.32 19.77
N VAL A 366 -8.04 10.07 20.04
CA VAL A 366 -6.67 9.59 19.76
C VAL A 366 -6.50 9.34 18.26
N PHE A 367 -7.39 8.56 17.63
CA PHE A 367 -7.25 8.28 16.18
C PHE A 367 -7.36 9.58 15.35
N CYS A 368 -8.42 10.38 15.56
CA CYS A 368 -8.56 11.64 14.81
C CYS A 368 -7.43 12.62 15.11
N GLY A 369 -6.96 12.69 16.35
CA GLY A 369 -5.83 13.54 16.74
C GLY A 369 -4.51 13.09 16.07
N LEU A 370 -4.23 11.78 16.07
CA LEU A 370 -3.05 11.22 15.39
C LEU A 370 -3.10 11.44 13.87
N THR A 371 -4.27 11.30 13.25
CA THR A 371 -4.42 11.55 11.80
C THR A 371 -4.12 13.01 11.45
N ILE A 372 -4.62 13.95 12.25
CA ILE A 372 -4.29 15.37 12.07
C ILE A 372 -2.81 15.64 12.33
N ALA A 373 -2.22 15.01 13.35
CA ALA A 373 -0.80 15.14 13.66
C ALA A 373 0.06 14.60 12.49
N VAL A 374 -0.26 13.42 11.92
CA VAL A 374 0.44 12.86 10.76
C VAL A 374 0.36 13.80 9.57
N LEU A 375 -0.81 14.39 9.29
CA LEU A 375 -0.96 15.37 8.21
C LEU A 375 -0.07 16.61 8.43
N LEU A 376 -0.16 17.23 9.61
CA LEU A 376 0.58 18.46 9.90
C LEU A 376 2.10 18.23 9.93
N LEU A 377 2.53 17.14 10.55
CA LEU A 377 3.94 16.79 10.65
C LEU A 377 4.49 16.31 9.30
N GLY A 378 3.72 15.56 8.53
CA GLY A 378 4.08 15.18 7.16
C GLY A 378 4.33 16.40 6.28
N ILE A 379 3.48 17.44 6.39
CA ILE A 379 3.69 18.71 5.69
C ILE A 379 4.95 19.42 6.19
N ALA A 380 5.17 19.46 7.52
CA ALA A 380 6.29 20.16 8.11
C ALA A 380 7.66 19.53 7.80
N TYR A 381 7.71 18.20 7.74
CA TYR A 381 8.93 17.44 7.45
C TYR A 381 9.11 17.08 5.97
N GLY A 382 8.15 17.44 5.11
CA GLY A 382 8.22 17.15 3.68
C GLY A 382 8.07 15.67 3.32
N GLY A 383 7.51 14.88 4.23
CA GLY A 383 7.25 13.45 4.03
C GLY A 383 6.70 12.78 5.28
N ILE A 384 6.21 11.56 5.10
CA ILE A 384 5.71 10.70 6.19
C ILE A 384 6.45 9.36 6.27
N GLY A 385 7.63 9.26 5.63
CA GLY A 385 8.47 8.08 5.56
C GLY A 385 8.58 7.48 4.19
#